data_5a425aea5a06946172d7165f3546f03f
#
_entry.id   5a425aea5a06946172d7165f3546f03f
#
_cell.length_a   1.000
_cell.length_b   1.000
_cell.length_c   1.000
_cell.angle_alpha   90.00
_cell.angle_beta   90.00
_cell.angle_gamma   90.00
#
_symmetry.space_group_name_H-M   'P 1'
#
loop_
_entity.id
_entity.type
_entity.pdbx_description
1 polymer ?
#
loop_
_entity_poly.entity_id
_entity_poly.type
_entity_poly.pdbx_seq_one_letter_code
_entity_poly.pdbx_strand_id
1 'polypeptide(L)'
;MVKLRAYVALTKPRVIELLLITTVPTMILAQREHFGGGFPNLWLVLGTLVGGALSAGSANAFNCYIDADIDKIMGRTKGRPLVTGELTKREAFVFSWATGFGSFVWLWYLVNPLAAWLSLAAIAFYVLVYTMLLKRRTPQNIVWGGAAGAMP
;
A
#
# COMPACT_ATOMS: atom_id res chain seq x y z
N MET A 1 18.55 -0.15 -15.31
CA MET A 1 17.46 -1.16 -15.18
C MET A 1 17.40 -1.81 -13.80
N VAL A 2 18.52 -2.03 -13.12
CA VAL A 2 18.56 -2.69 -11.78
C VAL A 2 17.78 -1.88 -10.72
N LYS A 3 18.00 -0.57 -10.60
CA LYS A 3 17.31 0.27 -9.60
C LYS A 3 15.78 0.32 -9.76
N LEU A 4 15.25 0.36 -10.99
CA LEU A 4 13.81 0.38 -11.21
C LEU A 4 13.15 -0.90 -10.68
N ARG A 5 13.74 -2.07 -10.94
CA ARG A 5 13.27 -3.35 -10.40
C ARG A 5 13.29 -3.35 -8.87
N ALA A 6 14.31 -2.75 -8.26
CA ALA A 6 14.43 -2.65 -6.82
C ALA A 6 13.31 -1.77 -6.21
N TYR A 7 12.95 -0.64 -6.83
CA TYR A 7 11.80 0.18 -6.40
C TYR A 7 10.49 -0.57 -6.54
N VAL A 8 10.26 -1.26 -7.66
CA VAL A 8 9.07 -2.10 -7.84
C VAL A 8 9.03 -3.22 -6.78
N ALA A 9 10.15 -3.85 -6.45
CA ALA A 9 10.22 -4.88 -5.42
C ALA A 9 9.85 -4.36 -4.02
N LEU A 10 10.15 -3.07 -3.70
CA LEU A 10 9.71 -2.45 -2.44
C LEU A 10 8.20 -2.39 -2.30
N THR A 11 7.47 -2.15 -3.41
CA THR A 11 6.01 -2.03 -3.39
C THR A 11 5.29 -3.36 -3.17
N LYS A 12 5.97 -4.51 -3.34
CA LYS A 12 5.41 -5.86 -3.24
C LYS A 12 4.20 -6.07 -4.18
N PRO A 13 4.35 -6.07 -5.50
CA PRO A 13 3.26 -6.06 -6.48
C PRO A 13 2.19 -7.14 -6.24
N ARG A 14 2.58 -8.36 -5.88
CA ARG A 14 1.64 -9.47 -5.60
C ARG A 14 0.65 -9.15 -4.48
N VAL A 15 1.06 -8.37 -3.48
CA VAL A 15 0.14 -7.93 -2.40
C VAL A 15 -0.80 -6.86 -2.92
N ILE A 16 -0.31 -5.94 -3.75
CA ILE A 16 -1.12 -4.90 -4.38
C ILE A 16 -2.20 -5.52 -5.28
N GLU A 17 -1.84 -6.51 -6.11
CA GLU A 17 -2.79 -7.22 -6.98
C GLU A 17 -3.98 -7.77 -6.19
N LEU A 18 -3.73 -8.42 -5.04
CA LEU A 18 -4.79 -8.96 -4.19
C LEU A 18 -5.72 -7.88 -3.64
N LEU A 19 -5.18 -6.73 -3.25
CA LEU A 19 -5.98 -5.59 -2.78
C LEU A 19 -6.83 -4.99 -3.90
N LEU A 20 -6.25 -4.82 -5.08
CA LEU A 20 -6.94 -4.22 -6.22
C LEU A 20 -8.06 -5.11 -6.79
N ILE A 21 -7.90 -6.44 -6.74
CA ILE A 21 -8.94 -7.38 -7.18
C ILE A 21 -10.22 -7.22 -6.35
N THR A 22 -10.12 -6.92 -5.06
CA THR A 22 -11.30 -6.72 -4.19
C THR A 22 -11.94 -5.34 -4.38
N THR A 23 -11.18 -4.34 -4.81
CA THR A 23 -11.65 -2.96 -4.97
C THR A 23 -12.75 -2.86 -6.04
N VAL A 24 -12.59 -3.50 -7.20
CA VAL A 24 -13.56 -3.39 -8.29
C VAL A 24 -14.94 -3.96 -7.96
N PRO A 25 -15.07 -5.20 -7.40
CA PRO A 25 -16.36 -5.70 -6.93
C PRO A 25 -17.01 -4.79 -5.88
N THR A 26 -16.23 -4.23 -4.96
CA THR A 26 -16.75 -3.29 -3.95
C THR A 26 -17.31 -2.03 -4.58
N MET A 27 -16.63 -1.47 -5.59
CA MET A 27 -17.13 -0.31 -6.34
C MET A 27 -18.43 -0.62 -7.09
N ILE A 28 -18.57 -1.83 -7.67
CA ILE A 28 -19.80 -2.26 -8.34
C ILE A 28 -20.94 -2.39 -7.35
N LEU A 29 -20.70 -2.96 -6.17
CA LEU A 29 -21.72 -3.07 -5.11
C LEU A 29 -22.18 -1.69 -4.63
N ALA A 30 -21.23 -0.80 -4.36
CA ALA A 30 -21.53 0.58 -3.96
C ALA A 30 -22.35 1.33 -5.02
N GLN A 31 -22.04 1.14 -6.31
CA GLN A 31 -22.80 1.71 -7.42
C GLN A 31 -24.25 1.21 -7.43
N ARG A 32 -24.49 -0.08 -7.15
CA ARG A 32 -25.84 -0.66 -7.11
C ARG A 32 -26.65 -0.13 -5.94
N GLU A 33 -26.05 -0.02 -4.76
CA GLU A 33 -26.76 0.38 -3.54
C GLU A 33 -27.08 1.88 -3.49
N HIS A 34 -26.16 2.73 -3.97
CA HIS A 34 -26.29 4.17 -3.80
C HIS A 34 -26.70 4.92 -5.06
N PHE A 35 -26.51 4.34 -6.25
CA PHE A 35 -26.72 5.03 -7.53
C PHE A 35 -27.67 4.30 -8.48
N GLY A 36 -28.43 3.31 -7.98
CA GLY A 36 -29.50 2.65 -8.74
C GLY A 36 -29.04 1.59 -9.75
N GLY A 37 -27.79 1.18 -9.67
CA GLY A 37 -27.22 0.10 -10.50
C GLY A 37 -26.35 0.58 -11.66
N GLY A 38 -25.91 -0.39 -12.46
CA GLY A 38 -24.97 -0.13 -13.54
C GLY A 38 -23.50 -0.38 -13.15
N PHE A 39 -22.61 -0.18 -14.09
CA PHE A 39 -21.16 -0.27 -13.85
C PHE A 39 -20.61 1.11 -13.47
N PRO A 40 -19.71 1.21 -12.48
CA PRO A 40 -19.10 2.48 -12.13
C PRO A 40 -18.32 3.06 -13.30
N ASN A 41 -18.18 4.38 -13.34
CA ASN A 41 -17.43 5.06 -14.39
C ASN A 41 -16.01 4.48 -14.49
N LEU A 42 -15.61 4.09 -15.70
CA LEU A 42 -14.31 3.47 -15.97
C LEU A 42 -13.13 4.35 -15.49
N TRP A 43 -13.21 5.66 -15.68
CA TRP A 43 -12.18 6.59 -15.22
C TRP A 43 -12.07 6.64 -13.70
N LEU A 44 -13.21 6.54 -12.99
CA LEU A 44 -13.24 6.44 -11.54
C LEU A 44 -12.59 5.14 -11.07
N VAL A 45 -12.91 4.01 -11.73
CA VAL A 45 -12.28 2.71 -11.43
C VAL A 45 -10.77 2.78 -11.63
N LEU A 46 -10.31 3.26 -12.78
CA LEU A 46 -8.88 3.37 -13.08
C LEU A 46 -8.17 4.34 -12.10
N GLY A 47 -8.78 5.48 -11.81
CA GLY A 47 -8.27 6.44 -10.83
C GLY A 47 -8.11 5.85 -9.44
N THR A 48 -9.11 5.08 -8.99
CA THR A 48 -9.08 4.39 -7.70
C THR A 48 -8.02 3.29 -7.66
N LEU A 49 -7.91 2.48 -8.71
CA LEU A 49 -6.91 1.42 -8.81
C LEU A 49 -5.48 1.97 -8.78
N VAL A 50 -5.20 3.03 -9.55
CA VAL A 50 -3.87 3.65 -9.57
C VAL A 50 -3.55 4.29 -8.22
N GLY A 51 -4.48 5.06 -7.64
CA GLY A 51 -4.31 5.68 -6.33
C GLY A 51 -4.11 4.64 -5.23
N GLY A 52 -4.91 3.57 -5.23
CA GLY A 52 -4.78 2.45 -4.30
C GLY A 52 -3.45 1.71 -4.45
N ALA A 53 -2.98 1.49 -5.68
CA ALA A 53 -1.67 0.88 -5.95
C ALA A 53 -0.51 1.73 -5.39
N LEU A 54 -0.55 3.05 -5.59
CA LEU A 54 0.44 3.97 -5.04
C LEU A 54 0.42 3.99 -3.50
N SER A 55 -0.78 3.99 -2.90
CA SER A 55 -0.97 3.96 -1.45
C SER A 55 -0.40 2.67 -0.84
N ALA A 56 -0.82 1.52 -1.34
CA ALA A 56 -0.34 0.23 -0.88
C ALA A 56 1.17 0.05 -1.12
N GLY A 57 1.68 0.57 -2.25
CA GLY A 57 3.10 0.60 -2.56
C GLY A 57 3.90 1.42 -1.55
N SER A 58 3.39 2.60 -1.18
CA SER A 58 3.98 3.44 -0.13
C SER A 58 4.04 2.72 1.22
N ALA A 59 2.90 2.15 1.66
CA ALA A 59 2.82 1.42 2.93
C ALA A 59 3.80 0.24 2.97
N ASN A 60 3.91 -0.52 1.87
CA ASN A 60 4.86 -1.63 1.75
C ASN A 60 6.32 -1.17 1.74
N ALA A 61 6.63 -0.05 1.09
CA ALA A 61 7.98 0.51 1.06
C ALA A 61 8.40 1.02 2.46
N PHE A 62 7.51 1.69 3.20
CA PHE A 62 7.73 2.02 4.62
C PHE A 62 7.96 0.77 5.48
N ASN A 63 7.17 -0.28 5.27
CA ASN A 63 7.37 -1.54 5.98
C ASN A 63 8.77 -2.13 5.71
N CYS A 64 9.22 -2.14 4.45
CA CYS A 64 10.59 -2.61 4.13
C CYS A 64 11.67 -1.72 4.74
N TYR A 65 11.45 -0.39 4.81
CA TYR A 65 12.38 0.56 5.44
C TYR A 65 12.52 0.31 6.95
N ILE A 66 11.39 0.14 7.65
CA ILE A 66 11.35 -0.06 9.11
C ILE A 66 11.90 -1.44 9.49
N ASP A 67 11.58 -2.47 8.70
CA ASP A 67 11.95 -3.85 8.98
C ASP A 67 13.32 -4.25 8.45
N ALA A 68 14.09 -3.33 7.88
CA ALA A 68 15.37 -3.65 7.24
C ALA A 68 16.39 -4.38 8.16
N ASP A 69 16.30 -4.22 9.46
CA ASP A 69 17.07 -4.93 10.47
C ASP A 69 16.64 -6.40 10.62
N ILE A 70 15.33 -6.62 10.76
CA ILE A 70 14.74 -7.96 10.91
C ILE A 70 14.87 -8.75 9.61
N ASP A 71 14.68 -8.10 8.47
CA ASP A 71 14.74 -8.71 7.16
C ASP A 71 16.12 -9.35 6.83
N LYS A 72 17.18 -8.86 7.44
CA LYS A 72 18.53 -9.46 7.33
C LYS A 72 18.63 -10.85 7.98
N ILE A 73 17.87 -11.07 9.03
CA ILE A 73 17.91 -12.29 9.83
C ILE A 73 16.96 -13.36 9.25
N MET A 74 15.85 -12.93 8.66
CA MET A 74 14.82 -13.83 8.14
C MET A 74 15.19 -14.38 6.76
N GLY A 75 15.25 -15.70 6.59
CA GLY A 75 15.63 -16.35 5.33
C GLY A 75 14.76 -15.93 4.13
N ARG A 76 13.45 -15.72 4.33
CA ARG A 76 12.49 -15.31 3.28
C ARG A 76 12.71 -13.90 2.74
N THR A 77 13.29 -13.01 3.53
CA THR A 77 13.42 -11.57 3.23
C THR A 77 14.83 -11.12 2.91
N LYS A 78 15.81 -12.02 2.92
CA LYS A 78 17.22 -11.74 2.58
C LYS A 78 17.43 -11.16 1.19
N GLY A 79 16.53 -11.44 0.23
CA GLY A 79 16.56 -10.90 -1.13
C GLY A 79 15.91 -9.53 -1.31
N ARG A 80 15.50 -8.84 -0.24
CA ARG A 80 14.91 -7.51 -0.35
C ARG A 80 15.94 -6.45 -0.72
N PRO A 81 15.58 -5.43 -1.54
CA PRO A 81 16.52 -4.43 -2.05
C PRO A 81 17.31 -3.66 -0.97
N LEU A 82 16.72 -3.47 0.22
CA LEU A 82 17.41 -2.83 1.34
C LEU A 82 18.39 -3.76 2.07
N VAL A 83 18.19 -5.08 1.96
CA VAL A 83 19.06 -6.09 2.56
C VAL A 83 20.22 -6.39 1.62
N THR A 84 19.97 -6.48 0.31
CA THR A 84 20.98 -6.71 -0.72
C THR A 84 21.84 -5.48 -1.01
N GLY A 85 21.43 -4.29 -0.54
CA GLY A 85 22.13 -3.04 -0.79
C GLY A 85 21.85 -2.41 -2.16
N GLU A 86 20.88 -2.93 -2.93
CA GLU A 86 20.46 -2.34 -4.21
C GLU A 86 19.86 -0.93 -4.04
N LEU A 87 19.23 -0.67 -2.89
CA LEU A 87 18.72 0.63 -2.49
C LEU A 87 19.22 1.00 -1.10
N THR A 88 19.54 2.28 -0.93
CA THR A 88 19.87 2.86 0.36
C THR A 88 18.60 3.09 1.19
N LYS A 89 18.72 3.16 2.52
CA LYS A 89 17.61 3.54 3.40
C LYS A 89 17.00 4.90 3.04
N ARG A 90 17.85 5.87 2.64
CA ARG A 90 17.38 7.21 2.23
C ARG A 90 16.54 7.15 0.96
N GLU A 91 16.96 6.38 -0.04
CA GLU A 91 16.20 6.19 -1.29
C GLU A 91 14.83 5.55 -1.00
N ALA A 92 14.79 4.50 -0.18
CA ALA A 92 13.54 3.86 0.19
C ALA A 92 12.61 4.79 0.98
N PHE A 93 13.14 5.58 1.92
CA PHE A 93 12.37 6.56 2.69
C PHE A 93 11.76 7.64 1.79
N VAL A 94 12.57 8.26 0.92
CA VAL A 94 12.09 9.28 -0.02
C VAL A 94 11.05 8.70 -0.97
N PHE A 95 11.28 7.50 -1.49
CA PHE A 95 10.32 6.81 -2.36
C PHE A 95 8.98 6.55 -1.66
N SER A 96 9.02 6.08 -0.40
CA SER A 96 7.80 5.82 0.38
C SER A 96 6.96 7.08 0.56
N TRP A 97 7.59 8.21 0.92
CA TRP A 97 6.92 9.50 1.05
C TRP A 97 6.41 10.04 -0.28
N ALA A 98 7.21 9.96 -1.33
CA ALA A 98 6.81 10.45 -2.66
C ALA A 98 5.61 9.69 -3.21
N THR A 99 5.58 8.35 -3.07
CA THR A 99 4.45 7.53 -3.52
C THR A 99 3.21 7.73 -2.64
N GLY A 100 3.35 7.90 -1.33
CA GLY A 100 2.24 8.17 -0.41
C GLY A 100 1.60 9.52 -0.65
N PHE A 101 2.40 10.57 -0.77
CA PHE A 101 1.92 11.91 -1.11
C PHE A 101 1.32 11.95 -2.53
N GLY A 102 1.98 11.31 -3.49
CA GLY A 102 1.45 11.17 -4.85
C GLY A 102 0.10 10.45 -4.89
N SER A 103 -0.09 9.38 -4.10
CA SER A 103 -1.37 8.71 -3.94
C SER A 103 -2.44 9.66 -3.38
N PHE A 104 -2.11 10.40 -2.31
CA PHE A 104 -3.05 11.33 -1.68
C PHE A 104 -3.52 12.40 -2.68
N VAL A 105 -2.60 13.05 -3.39
CA VAL A 105 -2.92 14.07 -4.40
C VAL A 105 -3.73 13.48 -5.55
N TRP A 106 -3.33 12.30 -6.03
CA TRP A 106 -4.02 11.58 -7.09
C TRP A 106 -5.48 11.28 -6.72
N LEU A 107 -5.70 10.67 -5.55
CA LEU A 107 -7.05 10.34 -5.07
C LEU A 107 -7.88 11.58 -4.80
N TRP A 108 -7.28 12.64 -4.27
CA TRP A 108 -7.97 13.89 -3.98
C TRP A 108 -8.59 14.53 -5.23
N TYR A 109 -7.84 14.60 -6.31
CA TYR A 109 -8.28 15.27 -7.53
C TYR A 109 -9.04 14.37 -8.50
N LEU A 110 -8.73 13.09 -8.58
CA LEU A 110 -9.27 12.18 -9.60
C LEU A 110 -10.37 11.23 -9.07
N VAL A 111 -10.50 11.10 -7.76
CA VAL A 111 -11.53 10.24 -7.14
C VAL A 111 -12.43 11.06 -6.25
N ASN A 112 -12.03 11.27 -5.00
CA ASN A 112 -12.67 12.19 -4.07
C ASN A 112 -11.79 12.42 -2.82
N PRO A 113 -12.00 13.53 -2.07
CA PRO A 113 -11.21 13.82 -0.86
C PRO A 113 -11.34 12.76 0.24
N LEU A 114 -12.50 12.12 0.38
CA LEU A 114 -12.70 11.08 1.40
C LEU A 114 -11.81 9.86 1.12
N ALA A 115 -11.73 9.41 -0.14
CA ALA A 115 -10.84 8.32 -0.54
C ALA A 115 -9.37 8.67 -0.26
N ALA A 116 -8.96 9.91 -0.50
CA ALA A 116 -7.60 10.37 -0.19
C ALA A 116 -7.30 10.30 1.32
N TRP A 117 -8.20 10.76 2.17
CA TRP A 117 -8.03 10.69 3.63
C TRP A 117 -8.05 9.27 4.16
N LEU A 118 -8.95 8.41 3.66
CA LEU A 118 -9.01 7.00 4.05
C LEU A 118 -7.74 6.26 3.64
N SER A 119 -7.22 6.55 2.45
CA SER A 119 -5.94 6.01 1.97
C SER A 119 -4.77 6.42 2.87
N LEU A 120 -4.71 7.70 3.26
CA LEU A 120 -3.68 8.19 4.18
C LEU A 120 -3.81 7.54 5.57
N ALA A 121 -5.05 7.39 6.07
CA ALA A 121 -5.32 6.70 7.33
C ALA A 121 -4.90 5.22 7.27
N ALA A 122 -5.13 4.54 6.15
CA ALA A 122 -4.70 3.16 5.93
C ALA A 122 -3.17 3.04 5.94
N ILE A 123 -2.45 3.95 5.26
CA ILE A 123 -0.97 4.00 5.31
C ILE A 123 -0.51 4.20 6.74
N ALA A 124 -1.07 5.20 7.45
CA ALA A 124 -0.69 5.51 8.82
C ALA A 124 -0.96 4.32 9.76
N PHE A 125 -2.12 3.68 9.67
CA PHE A 125 -2.47 2.50 10.45
C PHE A 125 -1.49 1.35 10.18
N TYR A 126 -1.23 1.04 8.91
CA TYR A 126 -0.31 -0.04 8.54
C TYR A 126 1.12 0.23 9.01
N VAL A 127 1.60 1.45 8.89
CA VAL A 127 2.97 1.82 9.28
C VAL A 127 3.10 1.91 10.79
N LEU A 128 2.25 2.69 11.46
CA LEU A 128 2.39 3.00 12.88
C LEU A 128 1.89 1.84 13.75
N VAL A 129 0.68 1.34 13.49
CA VAL A 129 0.06 0.32 14.34
C VAL A 129 0.61 -1.07 14.00
N TYR A 130 0.47 -1.51 12.75
CA TYR A 130 0.90 -2.85 12.38
C TYR A 130 2.42 -3.01 12.41
N THR A 131 3.17 -2.17 11.66
CA THR A 131 4.61 -2.38 11.48
C THR A 131 5.42 -2.00 12.72
N MET A 132 5.14 -0.83 13.33
CA MET A 132 5.94 -0.34 14.44
C MET A 132 5.50 -0.90 15.80
N LEU A 133 4.19 -0.96 16.08
CA LEU A 133 3.70 -1.35 17.39
C LEU A 133 3.48 -2.86 17.51
N LEU A 134 2.71 -3.46 16.63
CA LEU A 134 2.22 -4.83 16.82
C LEU A 134 3.20 -5.89 16.35
N LYS A 135 3.85 -5.69 15.23
CA LYS A 135 4.68 -6.72 14.58
C LYS A 135 5.81 -7.24 15.47
N ARG A 136 6.36 -6.39 16.31
CA ARG A 136 7.48 -6.72 17.23
C ARG A 136 7.03 -7.14 18.61
N ARG A 137 5.75 -7.03 18.96
CA ARG A 137 5.25 -7.19 20.34
C ARG A 137 4.25 -8.33 20.53
N THR A 138 3.53 -8.73 19.49
CA THR A 138 2.46 -9.71 19.62
C THR A 138 2.28 -10.59 18.39
N PRO A 139 1.99 -11.89 18.54
CA PRO A 139 1.62 -12.75 17.41
C PRO A 139 0.27 -12.37 16.77
N GLN A 140 -0.57 -11.60 17.45
CA GLN A 140 -1.84 -11.09 16.91
C GLN A 140 -1.65 -10.02 15.81
N ASN A 141 -0.41 -9.62 15.52
CA ASN A 141 -0.10 -8.66 14.46
C ASN A 141 -0.71 -9.06 13.10
N ILE A 142 -0.84 -10.36 12.82
CA ILE A 142 -1.41 -10.88 11.56
C ILE A 142 -2.89 -10.51 11.45
N VAL A 143 -3.66 -10.63 12.52
CA VAL A 143 -5.10 -10.29 12.55
C VAL A 143 -5.30 -8.78 12.33
N TRP A 144 -4.57 -7.96 13.08
CA TRP A 144 -4.63 -6.50 12.95
C TRP A 144 -4.05 -6.00 11.62
N GLY A 145 -3.04 -6.68 11.08
CA GLY A 145 -2.54 -6.40 9.74
C GLY A 145 -3.56 -6.67 8.65
N GLY A 146 -4.43 -7.68 8.85
CA GLY A 146 -5.58 -7.95 7.98
C GLY A 146 -6.58 -6.79 7.94
N ALA A 147 -6.81 -6.10 9.07
CA ALA A 147 -7.68 -4.93 9.11
C ALA A 147 -7.21 -3.78 8.20
N ALA A 148 -5.88 -3.57 8.09
CA ALA A 148 -5.34 -2.58 7.14
C ALA A 148 -5.63 -2.96 5.67
N GLY A 149 -5.66 -4.25 5.35
CA GLY A 149 -6.02 -4.75 4.02
C GLY A 149 -7.52 -4.71 3.70
N ALA A 150 -8.37 -4.50 4.70
CA ALA A 150 -9.82 -4.39 4.55
C ALA A 150 -10.32 -2.94 4.44
N MET A 151 -9.44 -1.96 4.48
CA MET A 151 -9.80 -0.54 4.39
C MET A 151 -10.11 -0.02 2.96
N PRO A 152 -9.57 -0.59 1.86
CA PRO A 152 -9.90 -0.14 0.50
C PRO A 152 -11.34 -0.39 0.08
#